data_3ac18e15d5fbccd404f6eab639ab971e
#
_entry.id   3ac18e15d5fbccd404f6eab639ab971e
#
_cell.length_a   1.000
_cell.length_b   1.000
_cell.length_c   1.000
_cell.angle_alpha   90.00
_cell.angle_beta   90.00
_cell.angle_gamma   90.00
#
_symmetry.space_group_name_H-M   'P 1'
#
loop_
_entity.id
_entity.type
_entity.pdbx_description
1 polymer ?
#
loop_
_entity_poly.entity_id
_entity_poly.type
_entity_poly.pdbx_seq_one_letter_code
_entity_poly.pdbx_strand_id
1 'polypeptide(L)'
;LVGTMASAFTRGAQRGGTLATVKHFPGHGDTDVDSHINLPVLRFDRSRLDSLELPPFRQAFDAGVRSVMTGHLALPEIAADSVPATLSRPLTHGLLREELGFDGLVATDALNMQAVTRTFGVGETAVRVLEAGADLVLMSTNPHAAHQAVRQAVTSGRIDTTEINDSVRRLLRVKQDLRLHETRRVSLDTTRHRVAQRSHEVLARTVARESLTLLANADSLLPLTPPEQHDALVVTLSDSEYPGTGDTFVDRLRAQPAIETLDTRRLDPRSDSTDVNDHLADAADYDVVVVPSFLRVQAWSGSIGLSDMHHDFLEDLAGTDTPVAFVAFGNPYAPTGLEPAPDALLAAYGPGEASQRAAAQALGGGAGTPGRLPVTIPGVAEKGEGRRLAPVAPREGPPESVGMDGAQLARLDTLLRSAMLDGAFPGAAVAVGRGPALTRLDAYGYHTYDETKPVQTGTQYDLASLTKVVATTTAVMKLYEADSLELDAPVARYLPDFAQNGKEAVTVRQLLAHSSGLKPYLDPDERGPTRAVLLDTLMAQPLTYTPGTRSTYSGLNAIALMRIVETISGRPFDAFCRTHIFEPLGMDQTGFYDTDVTRAWVALTSDTSGTRRRGRVHDPTARDMIGFSANGR
;
A
#
# COMPACT_ATOMS: atom_id res chain seq x y z
N LEU A 1 11.97 -15.05 -7.52
CA LEU A 1 11.45 -13.83 -6.90
C LEU A 1 12.23 -12.59 -7.32
N VAL A 2 13.55 -12.50 -7.07
CA VAL A 2 14.38 -11.32 -7.39
C VAL A 2 14.22 -10.91 -8.85
N GLY A 3 14.43 -11.83 -9.80
CA GLY A 3 14.29 -11.55 -11.23
C GLY A 3 12.88 -11.10 -11.63
N THR A 4 11.82 -11.70 -11.04
CA THR A 4 10.42 -11.31 -11.28
C THR A 4 10.16 -9.86 -10.83
N MET A 5 10.62 -9.50 -9.63
CA MET A 5 10.46 -8.15 -9.08
C MET A 5 11.29 -7.12 -9.88
N ALA A 6 12.56 -7.43 -10.18
CA ALA A 6 13.42 -6.58 -11.00
C ALA A 6 12.83 -6.34 -12.40
N SER A 7 12.28 -7.38 -13.03
CA SER A 7 11.61 -7.28 -14.33
C SER A 7 10.35 -6.41 -14.27
N ALA A 8 9.54 -6.55 -13.22
CA ALA A 8 8.34 -5.74 -13.04
C ALA A 8 8.71 -4.26 -12.81
N PHE A 9 9.70 -3.99 -11.96
CA PHE A 9 10.23 -2.64 -11.72
C PHE A 9 10.79 -2.02 -13.01
N THR A 10 11.59 -2.77 -13.76
CA THR A 10 12.16 -2.34 -15.06
C THR A 10 11.07 -1.89 -16.01
N ARG A 11 10.04 -2.72 -16.22
CA ARG A 11 8.93 -2.39 -17.10
C ARG A 11 8.17 -1.15 -16.63
N GLY A 12 7.91 -1.03 -15.32
CA GLY A 12 7.22 0.12 -14.74
C GLY A 12 8.00 1.41 -14.89
N ALA A 13 9.28 1.41 -14.50
CA ALA A 13 10.16 2.58 -14.59
C ALA A 13 10.33 3.06 -16.04
N GLN A 14 10.58 2.14 -16.98
CA GLN A 14 10.80 2.51 -18.39
C GLN A 14 9.51 2.95 -19.08
N ARG A 15 8.34 2.42 -18.73
CA ARG A 15 7.03 2.98 -19.16
C ARG A 15 6.80 4.39 -18.63
N GLY A 16 7.31 4.70 -17.45
CA GLY A 16 7.28 6.04 -16.86
C GLY A 16 8.23 7.05 -17.53
N GLY A 17 9.03 6.62 -18.51
CA GLY A 17 9.96 7.48 -19.25
C GLY A 17 11.31 7.68 -18.59
N THR A 18 11.72 6.78 -17.67
CA THR A 18 13.06 6.78 -17.08
C THR A 18 13.85 5.53 -17.50
N LEU A 19 15.16 5.55 -17.29
CA LEU A 19 16.04 4.42 -17.55
C LEU A 19 16.17 3.57 -16.28
N ALA A 20 15.82 2.28 -16.37
CA ALA A 20 16.10 1.33 -15.30
C ALA A 20 17.53 0.78 -15.42
N THR A 21 18.19 0.59 -14.28
CA THR A 21 19.53 -0.01 -14.19
C THR A 21 19.49 -1.19 -13.23
N VAL A 22 19.88 -2.38 -13.70
CA VAL A 22 20.03 -3.55 -12.81
C VAL A 22 21.47 -3.63 -12.29
N LYS A 23 21.61 -4.02 -11.01
CA LYS A 23 22.90 -3.99 -10.31
C LYS A 23 22.97 -5.01 -9.17
N HIS A 24 24.14 -5.41 -8.75
CA HIS A 24 25.48 -5.11 -9.30
C HIS A 24 25.97 -6.35 -10.05
N PHE A 25 26.25 -6.21 -11.34
CA PHE A 25 26.70 -7.32 -12.18
C PHE A 25 28.13 -7.75 -11.82
N PRO A 26 28.44 -9.07 -11.77
CA PRO A 26 27.61 -10.22 -12.15
C PRO A 26 26.80 -10.85 -10.99
N GLY A 27 26.69 -10.21 -9.82
CA GLY A 27 25.95 -10.66 -8.64
C GLY A 27 26.70 -10.37 -7.35
N HIS A 28 26.13 -9.53 -6.49
CA HIS A 28 26.74 -9.02 -5.25
C HIS A 28 25.97 -9.46 -4.01
N GLY A 29 25.28 -10.61 -4.07
CA GLY A 29 24.41 -11.04 -2.97
C GLY A 29 25.07 -11.94 -1.93
N ASP A 30 26.16 -12.59 -2.28
CA ASP A 30 26.81 -13.61 -1.44
C ASP A 30 28.19 -13.13 -0.97
N THR A 31 28.21 -12.09 -0.13
CA THR A 31 29.46 -11.54 0.44
C THR A 31 29.20 -10.99 1.84
N ASP A 32 30.15 -11.23 2.73
CA ASP A 32 30.28 -10.66 4.07
C ASP A 32 31.19 -9.40 4.10
N VAL A 33 31.73 -9.00 2.96
CA VAL A 33 32.64 -7.86 2.83
C VAL A 33 31.91 -6.68 2.18
N ASP A 34 31.90 -5.54 2.85
CA ASP A 34 31.43 -4.28 2.29
C ASP A 34 32.40 -3.76 1.21
N SER A 35 31.94 -3.70 -0.04
CA SER A 35 32.73 -3.23 -1.18
C SER A 35 33.11 -1.75 -1.11
N HIS A 36 32.47 -0.97 -0.24
CA HIS A 36 32.90 0.39 0.07
C HIS A 36 34.21 0.43 0.85
N ILE A 37 34.52 -0.60 1.62
CA ILE A 37 35.67 -0.69 2.53
C ILE A 37 36.79 -1.54 1.93
N ASN A 38 36.46 -2.73 1.41
CA ASN A 38 37.40 -3.69 0.85
C ASN A 38 36.85 -4.32 -0.44
N LEU A 39 37.71 -5.04 -1.19
CA LEU A 39 37.33 -5.78 -2.37
C LEU A 39 36.74 -7.15 -1.96
N PRO A 40 35.43 -7.39 -2.16
CA PRO A 40 34.86 -8.73 -1.98
C PRO A 40 35.45 -9.72 -2.99
N VAL A 41 35.83 -10.90 -2.54
CA VAL A 41 36.36 -11.98 -3.37
C VAL A 41 35.42 -13.17 -3.30
N LEU A 42 34.67 -13.42 -4.37
CA LEU A 42 33.71 -14.51 -4.48
C LEU A 42 34.34 -15.73 -5.12
N ARG A 43 34.54 -16.80 -4.33
CA ARG A 43 35.19 -18.04 -4.75
C ARG A 43 34.17 -19.12 -5.11
N PHE A 44 33.32 -18.82 -6.08
CA PHE A 44 32.40 -19.81 -6.62
C PHE A 44 32.65 -20.02 -8.12
N ASP A 45 32.27 -21.19 -8.57
CA ASP A 45 32.49 -21.62 -9.94
C ASP A 45 31.44 -21.06 -10.93
N ARG A 46 31.63 -21.35 -12.18
CA ARG A 46 30.73 -20.94 -13.24
C ARG A 46 29.31 -21.52 -13.07
N SER A 47 29.19 -22.76 -12.59
CA SER A 47 27.89 -23.42 -12.39
C SER A 47 27.04 -22.67 -11.36
N ARG A 48 27.65 -22.24 -10.26
CA ARG A 48 26.99 -21.40 -9.26
C ARG A 48 26.54 -20.05 -9.87
N LEU A 49 27.41 -19.39 -10.61
CA LEU A 49 27.08 -18.11 -11.26
C LEU A 49 25.88 -18.26 -12.20
N ASP A 50 25.85 -19.29 -13.02
CA ASP A 50 24.78 -19.55 -13.99
C ASP A 50 23.47 -19.96 -13.34
N SER A 51 23.50 -20.64 -12.20
CA SER A 51 22.29 -21.16 -11.55
C SER A 51 21.63 -20.18 -10.58
N LEU A 52 22.38 -19.24 -10.00
CA LEU A 52 21.86 -18.35 -8.95
C LEU A 52 22.02 -16.86 -9.27
N GLU A 53 23.22 -16.42 -9.63
CA GLU A 53 23.52 -14.98 -9.75
C GLU A 53 23.05 -14.38 -11.08
N LEU A 54 23.23 -15.08 -12.21
CA LEU A 54 22.83 -14.59 -13.53
C LEU A 54 21.35 -14.68 -13.87
N PRO A 55 20.54 -15.62 -13.36
CA PRO A 55 19.12 -15.72 -13.72
C PRO A 55 18.32 -14.42 -13.50
N PRO A 56 18.49 -13.65 -12.42
CA PRO A 56 17.81 -12.35 -12.26
C PRO A 56 18.20 -11.33 -13.35
N PHE A 57 19.47 -11.31 -13.78
CA PHE A 57 19.92 -10.44 -14.85
C PHE A 57 19.33 -10.85 -16.19
N ARG A 58 19.35 -12.15 -16.55
CA ARG A 58 18.70 -12.68 -17.75
C ARG A 58 17.23 -12.30 -17.82
N GLN A 59 16.49 -12.49 -16.73
CA GLN A 59 15.08 -12.10 -16.66
C GLN A 59 14.86 -10.58 -16.84
N ALA A 60 15.78 -9.76 -16.32
CA ALA A 60 15.73 -8.31 -16.51
C ALA A 60 16.07 -7.91 -17.96
N PHE A 61 16.99 -8.63 -18.61
CA PHE A 61 17.31 -8.44 -20.04
C PHE A 61 16.11 -8.79 -20.91
N ASP A 62 15.46 -9.91 -20.66
CA ASP A 62 14.20 -10.31 -21.32
C ASP A 62 13.08 -9.29 -21.10
N ALA A 63 13.08 -8.61 -19.95
CA ALA A 63 12.16 -7.53 -19.66
C ALA A 63 12.52 -6.19 -20.32
N GLY A 64 13.63 -6.15 -21.06
CA GLY A 64 14.09 -5.00 -21.84
C GLY A 64 14.80 -3.93 -21.02
N VAL A 65 15.49 -4.28 -19.93
CA VAL A 65 16.31 -3.31 -19.19
C VAL A 65 17.38 -2.71 -20.08
N ARG A 66 17.63 -1.44 -19.94
CA ARG A 66 18.51 -0.68 -20.86
C ARG A 66 19.82 -0.25 -20.24
N SER A 67 20.03 -0.53 -18.95
CA SER A 67 21.29 -0.22 -18.28
C SER A 67 21.65 -1.30 -17.26
N VAL A 68 22.95 -1.58 -17.14
CA VAL A 68 23.56 -2.46 -16.14
C VAL A 68 24.64 -1.68 -15.41
N MET A 69 24.74 -1.87 -14.11
CA MET A 69 25.87 -1.38 -13.31
C MET A 69 26.73 -2.56 -12.89
N THR A 70 28.05 -2.46 -13.15
CA THR A 70 29.02 -3.47 -12.71
C THR A 70 29.41 -3.25 -11.25
N GLY A 71 29.63 -4.35 -10.51
CA GLY A 71 30.08 -4.29 -9.12
C GLY A 71 31.59 -4.35 -8.94
N HIS A 72 32.08 -3.79 -7.83
CA HIS A 72 33.49 -3.91 -7.42
C HIS A 72 33.69 -5.19 -6.60
N LEU A 73 33.68 -6.34 -7.29
CA LEU A 73 33.87 -7.66 -6.72
C LEU A 73 34.72 -8.53 -7.63
N ALA A 74 35.57 -9.39 -7.07
CA ALA A 74 36.47 -10.26 -7.83
C ALA A 74 35.94 -11.69 -7.85
N LEU A 75 36.05 -12.34 -9.03
CA LEU A 75 35.65 -13.74 -9.25
C LEU A 75 36.82 -14.53 -9.84
N PRO A 76 37.82 -14.88 -9.02
CA PRO A 76 39.08 -15.49 -9.53
C PRO A 76 38.90 -16.85 -10.18
N GLU A 77 37.84 -17.62 -9.81
CA GLU A 77 37.54 -18.93 -10.40
C GLU A 77 36.87 -18.81 -11.79
N ILE A 78 36.45 -17.60 -12.18
CA ILE A 78 35.75 -17.33 -13.45
C ILE A 78 36.63 -16.47 -14.38
N ALA A 79 37.21 -15.43 -13.81
CA ALA A 79 38.13 -14.55 -14.52
C ALA A 79 39.51 -14.60 -13.85
N ALA A 80 40.50 -15.15 -14.55
CA ALA A 80 41.86 -15.35 -14.02
C ALA A 80 42.60 -14.07 -13.68
N ASP A 81 42.05 -12.90 -14.01
CA ASP A 81 42.68 -11.59 -13.79
C ASP A 81 42.61 -11.08 -12.34
N SER A 82 41.75 -11.69 -11.48
CA SER A 82 41.56 -11.35 -10.05
C SER A 82 41.35 -9.86 -9.77
N VAL A 83 40.92 -9.09 -10.77
CA VAL A 83 40.55 -7.68 -10.63
C VAL A 83 39.04 -7.54 -10.41
N PRO A 84 38.56 -6.41 -9.90
CA PRO A 84 37.11 -6.16 -9.80
C PRO A 84 36.38 -6.35 -11.13
N ALA A 85 35.18 -6.90 -11.14
CA ALA A 85 34.38 -7.11 -12.35
C ALA A 85 34.26 -5.84 -13.21
N THR A 86 34.19 -4.68 -12.57
CA THR A 86 34.20 -3.36 -13.25
C THR A 86 35.45 -3.13 -14.11
N LEU A 87 36.59 -3.75 -13.80
CA LEU A 87 37.88 -3.62 -14.51
C LEU A 87 38.20 -4.88 -15.33
N SER A 88 37.39 -5.92 -15.25
CA SER A 88 37.61 -7.21 -15.87
C SER A 88 36.95 -7.29 -17.24
N ARG A 89 37.76 -7.29 -18.32
CA ARG A 89 37.27 -7.46 -19.70
C ARG A 89 36.55 -8.83 -19.88
N PRO A 90 37.07 -9.96 -19.36
CA PRO A 90 36.37 -11.24 -19.43
C PRO A 90 34.95 -11.19 -18.83
N LEU A 91 34.73 -10.44 -17.74
CA LEU A 91 33.41 -10.36 -17.09
C LEU A 91 32.52 -9.30 -17.77
N THR A 92 33.00 -8.09 -17.99
CA THR A 92 32.17 -6.99 -18.50
C THR A 92 31.98 -7.06 -20.02
N HIS A 93 32.99 -7.41 -20.80
CA HIS A 93 32.83 -7.59 -22.23
C HIS A 93 32.44 -9.05 -22.56
N GLY A 94 33.24 -10.02 -22.15
CA GLY A 94 33.04 -11.42 -22.52
C GLY A 94 31.73 -11.97 -22.01
N LEU A 95 31.48 -11.98 -20.70
CA LEU A 95 30.28 -12.53 -20.14
C LEU A 95 29.04 -11.67 -20.41
N LEU A 96 29.09 -10.34 -20.12
CA LEU A 96 27.91 -9.49 -20.23
C LEU A 96 27.54 -9.16 -21.67
N ARG A 97 28.51 -8.73 -22.50
CA ARG A 97 28.24 -8.30 -23.86
C ARG A 97 28.13 -9.46 -24.85
N GLU A 98 29.12 -10.36 -24.87
CA GLU A 98 29.19 -11.42 -25.88
C GLU A 98 28.31 -12.60 -25.53
N GLU A 99 28.40 -13.11 -24.32
CA GLU A 99 27.68 -14.34 -23.95
C GLU A 99 26.22 -14.07 -23.59
N LEU A 100 25.94 -13.05 -22.75
CA LEU A 100 24.58 -12.71 -22.35
C LEU A 100 23.89 -11.77 -23.35
N GLY A 101 24.59 -11.26 -24.35
CA GLY A 101 24.04 -10.45 -25.43
C GLY A 101 23.50 -9.09 -25.00
N PHE A 102 24.01 -8.51 -23.91
CA PHE A 102 23.53 -7.21 -23.44
C PHE A 102 24.08 -6.07 -24.27
N ASP A 103 23.24 -5.34 -24.99
CA ASP A 103 23.60 -4.24 -25.89
C ASP A 103 23.30 -2.83 -25.33
N GLY A 104 22.70 -2.74 -24.12
CA GLY A 104 22.41 -1.48 -23.44
C GLY A 104 23.64 -0.78 -22.84
N LEU A 105 23.40 0.26 -22.03
CA LEU A 105 24.46 1.00 -21.34
C LEU A 105 25.03 0.18 -20.18
N VAL A 106 26.37 0.18 -20.08
CA VAL A 106 27.10 -0.37 -18.93
C VAL A 106 27.75 0.78 -18.16
N ALA A 107 27.33 0.94 -16.91
CA ALA A 107 27.93 1.91 -15.99
C ALA A 107 28.78 1.19 -14.94
N THR A 108 29.78 1.83 -14.42
CA THR A 108 30.51 1.35 -13.24
C THR A 108 29.70 1.62 -11.98
N ASP A 109 29.98 0.91 -10.90
CA ASP A 109 29.74 1.44 -9.58
C ASP A 109 30.69 2.61 -9.29
N ALA A 110 30.55 3.27 -8.14
CA ALA A 110 31.27 4.49 -7.82
C ALA A 110 32.79 4.25 -7.68
N LEU A 111 33.59 4.90 -8.55
CA LEU A 111 35.04 4.70 -8.57
C LEU A 111 35.80 5.36 -7.40
N ASN A 112 35.12 6.04 -6.50
CA ASN A 112 35.70 6.54 -5.25
C ASN A 112 35.68 5.47 -4.11
N MET A 113 35.12 4.29 -4.34
CA MET A 113 35.09 3.19 -3.36
C MET A 113 36.49 2.57 -3.18
N GLN A 114 36.79 2.13 -1.94
CA GLN A 114 38.12 1.64 -1.59
C GLN A 114 38.49 0.32 -2.30
N ALA A 115 37.52 -0.50 -2.66
CA ALA A 115 37.74 -1.70 -3.46
C ALA A 115 38.50 -1.46 -4.79
N VAL A 116 38.44 -0.24 -5.32
CA VAL A 116 39.10 0.14 -6.58
C VAL A 116 40.25 1.12 -6.34
N THR A 117 40.06 2.15 -5.48
CA THR A 117 41.04 3.25 -5.33
C THR A 117 42.35 2.81 -4.70
N ARG A 118 42.38 1.69 -3.96
CA ARG A 118 43.60 1.15 -3.35
C ARG A 118 44.54 0.48 -4.34
N THR A 119 44.07 0.06 -5.52
CA THR A 119 44.80 -0.79 -6.44
C THR A 119 45.41 0.01 -7.60
N PHE A 120 44.69 0.97 -8.16
CA PHE A 120 45.07 1.71 -9.34
C PHE A 120 44.88 3.22 -9.16
N GLY A 121 45.76 4.02 -9.78
CA GLY A 121 45.55 5.47 -9.83
C GLY A 121 44.34 5.86 -10.69
N VAL A 122 43.77 7.04 -10.43
CA VAL A 122 42.53 7.54 -11.04
C VAL A 122 42.49 7.42 -12.56
N GLY A 123 43.60 7.82 -13.24
CA GLY A 123 43.68 7.77 -14.71
C GLY A 123 43.69 6.33 -15.24
N GLU A 124 44.50 5.46 -14.64
CA GLU A 124 44.61 4.06 -15.05
C GLU A 124 43.28 3.32 -14.80
N THR A 125 42.60 3.58 -13.67
CA THR A 125 41.30 3.02 -13.40
C THR A 125 40.28 3.38 -14.49
N ALA A 126 40.20 4.65 -14.89
CA ALA A 126 39.29 5.10 -15.94
C ALA A 126 39.60 4.45 -17.30
N VAL A 127 40.86 4.26 -17.63
CA VAL A 127 41.29 3.57 -18.86
C VAL A 127 40.84 2.10 -18.81
N ARG A 128 41.13 1.37 -17.73
CA ARG A 128 40.75 -0.04 -17.58
C ARG A 128 39.27 -0.29 -17.59
N VAL A 129 38.49 0.62 -17.03
CA VAL A 129 37.02 0.57 -17.08
C VAL A 129 36.52 0.54 -18.54
N LEU A 130 37.04 1.41 -19.37
CA LEU A 130 36.66 1.47 -20.79
C LEU A 130 37.21 0.27 -21.58
N GLU A 131 38.43 -0.19 -21.32
CA GLU A 131 38.98 -1.43 -21.86
C GLU A 131 38.17 -2.66 -21.47
N ALA A 132 37.58 -2.65 -20.27
CA ALA A 132 36.65 -3.72 -19.83
C ALA A 132 35.32 -3.71 -20.57
N GLY A 133 34.90 -2.63 -21.23
CA GLY A 133 33.69 -2.52 -22.04
C GLY A 133 32.54 -1.74 -21.38
N ALA A 134 32.84 -0.97 -20.33
CA ALA A 134 31.86 -0.03 -19.75
C ALA A 134 31.71 1.23 -20.61
N ASP A 135 30.54 1.85 -20.57
CA ASP A 135 30.21 3.07 -21.32
C ASP A 135 30.25 4.33 -20.44
N LEU A 136 30.03 4.18 -19.14
CA LEU A 136 29.96 5.28 -18.19
C LEU A 136 30.84 5.04 -16.97
N VAL A 137 31.66 6.05 -16.66
CA VAL A 137 32.56 6.10 -15.52
C VAL A 137 31.92 6.95 -14.43
N LEU A 138 31.51 6.35 -13.31
CA LEU A 138 30.81 7.06 -12.24
C LEU A 138 31.74 7.48 -11.10
N MET A 139 31.54 8.69 -10.60
CA MET A 139 32.15 9.21 -9.36
C MET A 139 33.67 9.08 -9.30
N SER A 140 34.37 9.37 -10.39
CA SER A 140 35.82 9.49 -10.36
C SER A 140 36.25 10.59 -9.37
N THR A 141 37.23 10.30 -8.50
CA THR A 141 37.75 11.29 -7.53
C THR A 141 38.42 12.49 -8.17
N ASN A 142 38.90 12.35 -9.43
CA ASN A 142 39.42 13.43 -10.25
C ASN A 142 38.99 13.23 -11.72
N PRO A 143 37.82 13.75 -12.13
CA PRO A 143 37.32 13.57 -13.50
C PRO A 143 38.23 14.16 -14.59
N HIS A 144 38.98 15.22 -14.27
CA HIS A 144 39.91 15.84 -15.23
C HIS A 144 41.09 14.91 -15.52
N ALA A 145 41.72 14.36 -14.49
CA ALA A 145 42.80 13.39 -14.64
C ALA A 145 42.34 12.11 -15.37
N ALA A 146 41.13 11.61 -15.04
CA ALA A 146 40.53 10.48 -15.73
C ALA A 146 40.34 10.76 -17.23
N HIS A 147 39.77 11.91 -17.59
CA HIS A 147 39.56 12.32 -18.97
C HIS A 147 40.89 12.44 -19.73
N GLN A 148 41.92 13.05 -19.12
CA GLN A 148 43.26 13.17 -19.75
C GLN A 148 43.88 11.79 -20.02
N ALA A 149 43.83 10.87 -19.08
CA ALA A 149 44.35 9.52 -19.21
C ALA A 149 43.64 8.73 -20.33
N VAL A 150 42.32 8.81 -20.39
CA VAL A 150 41.53 8.17 -21.47
C VAL A 150 41.88 8.77 -22.83
N ARG A 151 41.96 10.10 -22.93
CA ARG A 151 42.41 10.76 -24.18
C ARG A 151 43.77 10.29 -24.62
N GLN A 152 44.72 10.17 -23.69
CA GLN A 152 46.07 9.67 -23.99
C GLN A 152 46.04 8.20 -24.43
N ALA A 153 45.27 7.36 -23.78
CA ALA A 153 45.09 5.95 -24.12
C ALA A 153 44.53 5.77 -25.54
N VAL A 154 43.56 6.59 -25.94
CA VAL A 154 43.03 6.61 -27.31
C VAL A 154 44.08 7.09 -28.30
N THR A 155 44.79 8.19 -27.98
CA THR A 155 45.80 8.75 -28.89
C THR A 155 46.99 7.82 -29.10
N SER A 156 47.36 7.03 -28.09
CA SER A 156 48.42 6.02 -28.18
C SER A 156 47.96 4.69 -28.79
N GLY A 157 46.70 4.53 -29.13
CA GLY A 157 46.13 3.29 -29.66
C GLY A 157 45.92 2.18 -28.63
N ARG A 158 46.02 2.48 -27.33
CA ARG A 158 45.69 1.52 -26.25
C ARG A 158 44.18 1.22 -26.17
N ILE A 159 43.35 2.22 -26.41
CA ILE A 159 41.89 2.05 -26.59
C ILE A 159 41.58 2.34 -28.06
N ASP A 160 40.84 1.43 -28.71
CA ASP A 160 40.38 1.65 -30.07
C ASP A 160 39.27 2.72 -30.11
N THR A 161 39.39 3.64 -31.07
CA THR A 161 38.40 4.69 -31.30
C THR A 161 37.00 4.11 -31.63
N THR A 162 36.92 2.91 -32.19
CA THR A 162 35.66 2.22 -32.46
C THR A 162 34.93 1.88 -31.17
N GLU A 163 35.62 1.42 -30.13
CA GLU A 163 35.03 1.12 -28.82
C GLU A 163 34.43 2.38 -28.18
N ILE A 164 35.16 3.51 -28.22
CA ILE A 164 34.64 4.81 -27.73
C ILE A 164 33.41 5.25 -28.53
N ASN A 165 33.48 5.15 -29.86
CA ASN A 165 32.37 5.52 -30.73
C ASN A 165 31.13 4.68 -30.48
N ASP A 166 31.26 3.39 -30.19
CA ASP A 166 30.15 2.50 -29.87
C ASP A 166 29.52 2.86 -28.55
N SER A 167 30.31 3.16 -27.52
CA SER A 167 29.82 3.66 -26.23
C SER A 167 29.07 4.99 -26.39
N VAL A 168 29.61 5.92 -27.16
CA VAL A 168 28.94 7.20 -27.46
C VAL A 168 27.64 6.98 -28.21
N ARG A 169 27.58 6.08 -29.20
CA ARG A 169 26.36 5.74 -29.93
C ARG A 169 25.28 5.17 -29.00
N ARG A 170 25.64 4.25 -28.10
CA ARG A 170 24.68 3.71 -27.09
C ARG A 170 24.11 4.83 -26.23
N LEU A 171 24.97 5.71 -25.72
CA LEU A 171 24.55 6.85 -24.90
C LEU A 171 23.63 7.81 -25.67
N LEU A 172 23.96 8.13 -26.91
CA LEU A 172 23.16 9.02 -27.75
C LEU A 172 21.80 8.40 -28.11
N ARG A 173 21.75 7.09 -28.40
CA ARG A 173 20.48 6.37 -28.62
C ARG A 173 19.59 6.47 -27.40
N VAL A 174 20.10 6.21 -26.20
CA VAL A 174 19.32 6.33 -24.96
C VAL A 174 18.81 7.76 -24.78
N LYS A 175 19.64 8.77 -24.99
CA LYS A 175 19.21 10.18 -24.92
C LYS A 175 18.13 10.52 -25.95
N GLN A 176 18.26 9.98 -27.17
CA GLN A 176 17.27 10.15 -28.23
C GLN A 176 15.94 9.50 -27.87
N ASP A 177 15.96 8.25 -27.41
CA ASP A 177 14.76 7.50 -27.04
C ASP A 177 14.02 8.13 -25.85
N LEU A 178 14.76 8.72 -24.91
CA LEU A 178 14.21 9.52 -23.80
C LEU A 178 13.83 10.95 -24.25
N ARG A 179 14.01 11.29 -25.53
CA ARG A 179 13.70 12.60 -26.13
C ARG A 179 14.36 13.79 -25.42
N LEU A 180 15.55 13.58 -24.83
CA LEU A 180 16.26 14.62 -24.07
C LEU A 180 16.75 15.77 -24.94
N HIS A 181 16.81 15.58 -26.26
CA HIS A 181 17.10 16.64 -27.22
C HIS A 181 15.91 17.59 -27.45
N GLU A 182 14.69 17.14 -27.19
CA GLU A 182 13.46 17.93 -27.32
C GLU A 182 13.03 18.51 -25.96
N THR A 183 13.04 17.68 -24.92
CA THR A 183 12.53 18.04 -23.60
C THR A 183 13.56 17.77 -22.53
N ARG A 184 14.26 18.82 -22.05
CA ARG A 184 15.31 18.75 -21.02
C ARG A 184 14.80 19.07 -19.62
N ARG A 185 13.58 19.56 -19.48
CA ARG A 185 13.01 20.02 -18.21
C ARG A 185 11.72 19.28 -17.94
N VAL A 186 11.52 18.94 -16.69
CA VAL A 186 10.25 18.40 -16.22
C VAL A 186 9.28 19.55 -15.96
N SER A 187 8.06 19.43 -16.45
CA SER A 187 6.99 20.40 -16.14
C SER A 187 6.55 20.21 -14.69
N LEU A 188 6.56 21.30 -13.91
CA LEU A 188 6.09 21.27 -12.51
C LEU A 188 4.61 20.89 -12.42
N ASP A 189 3.79 21.35 -13.35
CA ASP A 189 2.37 20.99 -13.40
C ASP A 189 2.17 19.50 -13.67
N THR A 190 2.91 18.94 -14.64
CA THR A 190 2.89 17.49 -14.89
C THR A 190 3.37 16.69 -13.69
N THR A 191 4.39 17.19 -12.98
CA THR A 191 4.92 16.52 -11.77
C THR A 191 3.85 16.47 -10.67
N ARG A 192 3.16 17.57 -10.40
CA ARG A 192 2.10 17.64 -9.39
C ARG A 192 0.96 16.66 -9.68
N HIS A 193 0.67 16.39 -10.96
CA HIS A 193 -0.37 15.46 -11.36
C HIS A 193 0.08 13.99 -11.46
N ARG A 194 1.39 13.70 -11.37
CA ARG A 194 1.94 12.34 -11.53
C ARG A 194 2.64 11.80 -10.29
N VAL A 195 3.08 12.65 -9.39
CA VAL A 195 3.77 12.27 -8.15
C VAL A 195 2.77 12.27 -7.00
N ALA A 196 2.90 11.32 -6.08
CA ALA A 196 2.06 11.20 -4.91
C ALA A 196 0.54 11.13 -5.21
N GLN A 197 0.17 10.41 -6.26
CA GLN A 197 -1.24 10.16 -6.57
C GLN A 197 -1.87 9.26 -5.51
N ARG A 198 -3.20 9.39 -5.32
CA ARG A 198 -3.96 8.54 -4.38
C ARG A 198 -3.84 7.05 -4.69
N SER A 199 -3.83 6.67 -5.96
CA SER A 199 -3.59 5.30 -6.41
C SER A 199 -2.24 4.75 -5.94
N HIS A 200 -1.19 5.60 -5.92
CA HIS A 200 0.12 5.23 -5.39
C HIS A 200 0.07 4.99 -3.87
N GLU A 201 -0.65 5.82 -3.13
CA GLU A 201 -0.84 5.62 -1.68
C GLU A 201 -1.65 4.36 -1.38
N VAL A 202 -2.73 4.11 -2.12
CA VAL A 202 -3.55 2.89 -1.98
C VAL A 202 -2.71 1.66 -2.28
N LEU A 203 -1.91 1.68 -3.35
CA LEU A 203 -1.00 0.58 -3.68
C LEU A 203 0.04 0.38 -2.57
N ALA A 204 0.68 1.45 -2.08
CA ALA A 204 1.65 1.38 -1.00
C ALA A 204 1.06 0.78 0.29
N ARG A 205 -0.16 1.17 0.66
CA ARG A 205 -0.89 0.59 1.81
C ARG A 205 -1.24 -0.88 1.59
N THR A 206 -1.62 -1.25 0.37
CA THR A 206 -1.90 -2.66 0.03
C THR A 206 -0.64 -3.49 0.15
N VAL A 207 0.47 -3.06 -0.47
CA VAL A 207 1.76 -3.75 -0.37
C VAL A 207 2.21 -3.87 1.10
N ALA A 208 2.09 -2.79 1.87
CA ALA A 208 2.47 -2.79 3.28
C ALA A 208 1.67 -3.84 4.09
N ARG A 209 0.34 -3.90 3.91
CA ARG A 209 -0.50 -4.90 4.60
C ARG A 209 -0.21 -6.33 4.17
N GLU A 210 -0.10 -6.55 2.86
CA GLU A 210 0.13 -7.90 2.31
C GLU A 210 1.53 -8.45 2.64
N SER A 211 2.49 -7.57 2.92
CA SER A 211 3.86 -7.96 3.29
C SER A 211 4.06 -8.24 4.78
N LEU A 212 3.19 -7.77 5.68
CA LEU A 212 3.37 -7.98 7.13
C LEU A 212 3.56 -9.45 7.46
N THR A 213 4.69 -9.78 8.08
CA THR A 213 5.05 -11.16 8.40
C THR A 213 5.30 -11.31 9.90
N LEU A 214 4.44 -12.05 10.58
CA LEU A 214 4.60 -12.38 12.00
C LEU A 214 5.47 -13.64 12.11
N LEU A 215 6.60 -13.54 12.80
CA LEU A 215 7.58 -14.62 12.93
C LEU A 215 7.45 -15.36 14.26
N ALA A 216 7.24 -14.63 15.34
CA ALA A 216 6.99 -15.18 16.67
C ALA A 216 5.77 -14.49 17.31
N ASN A 217 5.07 -15.22 18.17
CA ASN A 217 3.94 -14.73 18.95
C ASN A 217 3.72 -15.69 20.13
N ALA A 218 4.53 -15.53 21.18
CA ALA A 218 4.42 -16.31 22.40
C ALA A 218 3.12 -15.94 23.12
N ASP A 219 2.52 -16.93 23.76
CA ASP A 219 1.28 -16.81 24.55
C ASP A 219 0.15 -16.03 23.84
N SER A 220 0.23 -15.91 22.51
CA SER A 220 -0.72 -15.14 21.72
C SER A 220 -0.78 -13.66 22.10
N LEU A 221 0.37 -13.04 22.43
CA LEU A 221 0.50 -11.63 22.78
C LEU A 221 -0.19 -10.70 21.76
N LEU A 222 -0.03 -10.98 20.48
CA LEU A 222 -0.68 -10.23 19.41
C LEU A 222 -1.90 -10.99 18.85
N PRO A 223 -2.98 -10.30 18.47
CA PRO A 223 -3.14 -8.85 18.53
C PRO A 223 -3.56 -8.38 19.93
N LEU A 224 -3.13 -7.17 20.30
CA LEU A 224 -3.61 -6.46 21.48
C LEU A 224 -5.05 -6.04 21.22
N THR A 225 -6.02 -6.66 21.89
CA THR A 225 -7.45 -6.45 21.57
C THR A 225 -8.30 -6.37 22.84
N PRO A 226 -9.38 -5.55 22.83
CA PRO A 226 -10.36 -5.59 23.91
C PRO A 226 -10.93 -7.02 24.13
N PRO A 227 -11.37 -7.36 25.36
CA PRO A 227 -11.63 -6.44 26.47
C PRO A 227 -10.40 -6.03 27.28
N GLU A 228 -9.24 -6.60 27.02
CA GLU A 228 -8.01 -6.20 27.70
C GLU A 228 -7.58 -4.82 27.24
N GLN A 229 -7.22 -3.97 28.18
CA GLN A 229 -6.62 -2.66 27.93
C GLN A 229 -5.22 -2.69 28.47
N HIS A 230 -4.28 -2.07 27.76
CA HIS A 230 -2.86 -2.13 28.05
C HIS A 230 -2.29 -0.74 28.24
N ASP A 231 -1.55 -0.60 29.33
CA ASP A 231 -0.58 0.48 29.47
C ASP A 231 0.68 0.06 28.71
N ALA A 232 0.98 0.78 27.63
CA ALA A 232 2.04 0.42 26.70
C ALA A 232 3.23 1.40 26.76
N LEU A 233 4.44 0.86 26.77
CA LEU A 233 5.66 1.61 26.53
C LEU A 233 6.13 1.36 25.09
N VAL A 234 6.39 2.42 24.33
CA VAL A 234 7.05 2.31 23.02
C VAL A 234 8.48 2.80 23.10
N VAL A 235 9.44 1.90 22.88
CA VAL A 235 10.86 2.24 22.81
C VAL A 235 11.33 2.18 21.36
N THR A 236 11.47 3.34 20.70
CA THR A 236 11.89 3.40 19.30
C THR A 236 13.40 3.27 19.16
N LEU A 237 13.87 2.23 18.47
CA LEU A 237 15.27 2.07 18.10
C LEU A 237 15.52 2.73 16.73
N SER A 238 16.55 3.58 16.62
CA SER A 238 16.84 4.32 15.39
C SER A 238 18.34 4.52 15.18
N ASP A 239 18.77 4.43 13.91
CA ASP A 239 20.09 4.84 13.45
C ASP A 239 20.15 6.34 13.07
N SER A 240 19.07 7.08 13.30
CA SER A 240 18.91 8.48 12.93
C SER A 240 18.57 9.34 14.14
N GLU A 241 19.24 10.48 14.25
CA GLU A 241 18.94 11.51 15.25
C GLU A 241 17.65 12.29 14.98
N TYR A 242 16.93 11.99 13.88
CA TYR A 242 15.68 12.68 13.52
C TYR A 242 14.57 12.36 14.54
N PRO A 243 14.04 13.38 15.27
CA PRO A 243 13.12 13.13 16.38
C PRO A 243 11.78 12.52 15.97
N GLY A 244 11.34 12.77 14.71
CA GLY A 244 10.07 12.27 14.19
C GLY A 244 10.11 10.86 13.61
N THR A 245 11.22 10.11 13.81
CA THR A 245 11.29 8.72 13.36
C THR A 245 10.31 7.87 14.15
N GLY A 246 9.34 7.26 13.46
CA GLY A 246 8.35 6.39 14.10
C GLY A 246 7.06 7.07 14.58
N ASP A 247 6.94 8.40 14.49
CA ASP A 247 5.76 9.14 14.97
C ASP A 247 4.45 8.60 14.40
N THR A 248 4.41 8.28 13.10
CA THR A 248 3.21 7.71 12.49
C THR A 248 2.82 6.38 13.13
N PHE A 249 3.78 5.52 13.47
CA PHE A 249 3.51 4.26 14.14
C PHE A 249 2.96 4.48 15.54
N VAL A 250 3.60 5.32 16.32
CA VAL A 250 3.20 5.69 17.69
C VAL A 250 1.78 6.26 17.73
N ASP A 251 1.50 7.25 16.87
CA ASP A 251 0.17 7.87 16.80
C ASP A 251 -0.93 6.86 16.42
N ARG A 252 -0.61 5.93 15.52
CA ARG A 252 -1.55 4.89 15.09
C ARG A 252 -1.73 3.79 16.13
N LEU A 253 -0.70 3.44 16.86
CA LEU A 253 -0.80 2.49 17.96
C LEU A 253 -1.59 3.08 19.12
N ARG A 254 -1.31 4.33 19.53
CA ARG A 254 -2.08 5.06 20.54
C ARG A 254 -3.58 5.14 20.24
N ALA A 255 -3.93 5.17 18.96
CA ALA A 255 -5.33 5.21 18.53
C ALA A 255 -6.02 3.83 18.51
N GLN A 256 -5.32 2.73 18.87
CA GLN A 256 -5.95 1.41 18.95
C GLN A 256 -6.82 1.29 20.21
N PRO A 257 -8.01 0.65 20.10
CA PRO A 257 -8.95 0.55 21.22
C PRO A 257 -8.42 -0.19 22.46
N ALA A 258 -7.42 -1.06 22.30
CA ALA A 258 -6.83 -1.84 23.39
C ALA A 258 -5.69 -1.09 24.11
N ILE A 259 -5.33 0.10 23.68
CA ILE A 259 -4.30 0.91 24.33
C ILE A 259 -4.99 1.92 25.25
N GLU A 260 -4.79 1.80 26.55
CA GLU A 260 -5.31 2.74 27.56
C GLU A 260 -4.40 3.94 27.69
N THR A 261 -3.10 3.70 27.97
CA THR A 261 -2.06 4.73 27.98
C THR A 261 -0.91 4.31 27.07
N LEU A 262 -0.16 5.28 26.54
CA LEU A 262 1.03 5.02 25.76
C LEU A 262 2.08 6.08 25.98
N ASP A 263 3.18 5.66 26.60
CA ASP A 263 4.39 6.44 26.75
C ASP A 263 5.44 6.09 25.71
N THR A 264 6.37 6.99 25.47
CA THR A 264 7.38 6.83 24.43
C THR A 264 8.78 7.10 24.95
N ARG A 265 9.72 6.27 24.54
CA ARG A 265 11.16 6.42 24.73
C ARG A 265 11.87 6.21 23.40
N ARG A 266 13.15 6.54 23.35
CA ARG A 266 13.96 6.39 22.15
C ARG A 266 15.40 6.02 22.51
N LEU A 267 15.97 5.11 21.71
CA LEU A 267 17.41 4.86 21.67
C LEU A 267 17.91 5.20 20.26
N ASP A 268 18.74 6.25 20.16
CA ASP A 268 19.31 6.75 18.92
C ASP A 268 20.83 7.00 19.10
N PRO A 269 21.59 7.44 18.10
CA PRO A 269 23.04 7.64 18.22
C PRO A 269 23.50 8.62 19.31
N ARG A 270 22.58 9.36 19.95
CA ARG A 270 22.89 10.27 21.08
C ARG A 270 22.67 9.63 22.44
N SER A 271 21.99 8.48 22.48
CA SER A 271 21.67 7.77 23.71
C SER A 271 22.92 7.15 24.32
N ASP A 272 22.94 7.08 25.64
CA ASP A 272 24.01 6.47 26.42
C ASP A 272 23.49 5.34 27.32
N SER A 273 24.38 4.75 28.14
CA SER A 273 24.03 3.68 29.06
C SER A 273 23.04 4.08 30.16
N THR A 274 22.90 5.38 30.44
CA THR A 274 21.92 5.87 31.40
C THR A 274 20.53 5.78 30.78
N ASP A 275 20.37 6.23 29.52
CA ASP A 275 19.12 6.10 28.80
C ASP A 275 18.67 4.65 28.70
N VAL A 276 19.59 3.72 28.40
CA VAL A 276 19.32 2.28 28.33
C VAL A 276 18.79 1.75 29.67
N ASN A 277 19.49 2.05 30.79
CA ASN A 277 19.10 1.57 32.12
C ASN A 277 17.75 2.16 32.57
N ASP A 278 17.52 3.44 32.32
CA ASP A 278 16.27 4.10 32.66
C ASP A 278 15.08 3.49 31.88
N HIS A 279 15.26 3.18 30.60
CA HIS A 279 14.20 2.57 29.77
C HIS A 279 13.93 1.10 30.19
N LEU A 280 14.96 0.35 30.59
CA LEU A 280 14.78 -0.99 31.16
C LEU A 280 14.04 -0.95 32.51
N ALA A 281 14.36 0.01 33.37
CA ALA A 281 13.66 0.19 34.62
C ALA A 281 12.20 0.59 34.44
N ASP A 282 11.93 1.51 33.51
CA ASP A 282 10.56 1.94 33.16
C ASP A 282 9.69 0.78 32.68
N ALA A 283 10.27 -0.20 31.96
CA ALA A 283 9.53 -1.31 31.32
C ALA A 283 8.66 -2.12 32.33
N ALA A 284 9.08 -2.24 33.57
CA ALA A 284 8.35 -2.98 34.60
C ALA A 284 7.01 -2.34 35.03
N ASP A 285 6.78 -1.07 34.69
CA ASP A 285 5.57 -0.34 35.03
C ASP A 285 4.46 -0.47 33.96
N TYR A 286 4.72 -1.23 32.88
CA TYR A 286 3.81 -1.38 31.74
C TYR A 286 3.37 -2.83 31.51
N ASP A 287 2.18 -3.00 30.92
CA ASP A 287 1.65 -4.32 30.56
C ASP A 287 2.33 -4.91 29.31
N VAL A 288 2.86 -4.05 28.44
CA VAL A 288 3.56 -4.44 27.22
C VAL A 288 4.57 -3.39 26.76
N VAL A 289 5.74 -3.85 26.32
CA VAL A 289 6.71 -2.98 25.65
C VAL A 289 6.71 -3.26 24.14
N VAL A 290 6.48 -2.23 23.34
CA VAL A 290 6.54 -2.33 21.88
C VAL A 290 7.82 -1.65 21.38
N VAL A 291 8.66 -2.40 20.68
CA VAL A 291 9.97 -1.92 20.20
C VAL A 291 9.99 -1.85 18.68
N PRO A 292 9.59 -0.71 18.06
CA PRO A 292 9.78 -0.49 16.63
C PRO A 292 11.24 -0.13 16.33
N SER A 293 11.88 -0.87 15.40
CA SER A 293 13.25 -0.59 14.97
C SER A 293 13.25 0.04 13.56
N PHE A 294 13.83 1.25 13.45
CA PHE A 294 14.01 1.99 12.21
C PHE A 294 15.49 2.00 11.81
N LEU A 295 16.00 0.83 11.51
CA LEU A 295 17.41 0.64 11.17
C LEU A 295 17.55 0.45 9.66
N ARG A 296 18.41 1.26 9.05
CA ARG A 296 18.71 1.20 7.63
C ARG A 296 20.04 0.52 7.40
N VAL A 297 20.10 -0.33 6.39
CA VAL A 297 21.40 -0.80 5.90
C VAL A 297 22.16 0.38 5.34
N GLN A 298 23.25 0.77 6.00
CA GLN A 298 24.08 1.90 5.59
C GLN A 298 25.36 1.40 4.95
N ALA A 299 25.73 2.01 3.81
CA ALA A 299 27.05 1.84 3.22
C ALA A 299 28.14 2.31 4.21
N TRP A 300 29.28 1.65 4.23
CA TRP A 300 30.43 1.95 5.12
C TRP A 300 30.24 1.52 6.60
N SER A 301 29.10 0.95 6.97
CA SER A 301 28.86 0.53 8.39
C SER A 301 29.57 -0.78 8.75
N GLY A 302 29.84 -1.65 7.76
CA GLY A 302 30.43 -2.97 7.99
C GLY A 302 29.51 -3.98 8.64
N SER A 303 28.27 -3.59 9.02
CA SER A 303 27.24 -4.47 9.60
C SER A 303 25.86 -4.14 9.05
N ILE A 304 24.95 -5.11 9.14
CA ILE A 304 23.55 -4.96 8.71
C ILE A 304 22.57 -5.20 9.87
N GLY A 305 23.06 -5.53 11.06
CA GLY A 305 22.27 -5.85 12.26
C GLY A 305 21.97 -4.64 13.14
N LEU A 306 21.50 -4.94 14.33
CA LEU A 306 21.43 -4.00 15.45
C LEU A 306 22.85 -3.53 15.83
N SER A 307 22.98 -2.31 16.36
CA SER A 307 24.20 -1.93 17.07
C SER A 307 24.31 -2.71 18.39
N ASP A 308 25.52 -2.85 18.94
CA ASP A 308 25.71 -3.56 20.20
C ASP A 308 24.77 -3.02 21.29
N MET A 309 24.65 -1.70 21.42
CA MET A 309 23.73 -1.06 22.37
C MET A 309 22.27 -1.47 22.18
N HIS A 310 21.79 -1.51 20.94
CA HIS A 310 20.41 -1.90 20.64
C HIS A 310 20.19 -3.41 20.85
N HIS A 311 21.20 -4.21 20.58
CA HIS A 311 21.18 -5.65 20.78
C HIS A 311 21.09 -5.99 22.26
N ASP A 312 22.05 -5.47 23.07
CA ASP A 312 22.11 -5.67 24.52
C ASP A 312 20.80 -5.19 25.20
N PHE A 313 20.29 -4.00 24.79
CA PHE A 313 19.01 -3.49 25.30
C PHE A 313 17.85 -4.46 25.04
N LEU A 314 17.75 -5.02 23.84
CA LEU A 314 16.66 -5.95 23.49
C LEU A 314 16.77 -7.28 24.20
N GLU A 315 17.98 -7.81 24.40
CA GLU A 315 18.20 -9.04 25.20
C GLU A 315 17.84 -8.84 26.65
N ASP A 316 18.33 -7.75 27.25
CA ASP A 316 18.00 -7.40 28.64
C ASP A 316 16.49 -7.20 28.82
N LEU A 317 15.84 -6.48 27.88
CA LEU A 317 14.40 -6.24 27.91
C LEU A 317 13.60 -7.55 27.76
N ALA A 318 13.96 -8.40 26.80
CA ALA A 318 13.30 -9.70 26.60
C ALA A 318 13.56 -10.70 27.75
N GLY A 319 14.56 -10.44 28.58
CA GLY A 319 14.81 -11.18 29.83
C GLY A 319 13.97 -10.75 31.03
N THR A 320 13.15 -9.70 30.89
CA THR A 320 12.21 -9.22 31.93
C THR A 320 10.89 -10.00 31.91
N ASP A 321 10.06 -9.80 32.95
CA ASP A 321 8.72 -10.41 33.01
C ASP A 321 7.69 -9.66 32.12
N THR A 322 8.02 -8.47 31.60
CA THR A 322 7.13 -7.66 30.79
C THR A 322 7.13 -8.14 29.33
N PRO A 323 5.99 -8.48 28.73
CA PRO A 323 5.91 -8.94 27.34
C PRO A 323 6.46 -7.93 26.33
N VAL A 324 7.26 -8.39 25.37
CA VAL A 324 7.94 -7.57 24.37
C VAL A 324 7.48 -7.89 22.95
N ALA A 325 6.96 -6.89 22.25
CA ALA A 325 6.64 -6.97 20.82
C ALA A 325 7.63 -6.17 19.98
N PHE A 326 8.53 -6.85 19.27
CA PHE A 326 9.49 -6.23 18.37
C PHE A 326 8.94 -6.08 16.95
N VAL A 327 9.08 -4.88 16.35
CA VAL A 327 8.63 -4.57 14.99
C VAL A 327 9.80 -4.08 14.13
N ALA A 328 10.22 -4.89 13.16
CA ALA A 328 11.32 -4.54 12.25
C ALA A 328 10.81 -3.71 11.05
N PHE A 329 11.09 -2.40 11.07
CA PHE A 329 10.90 -1.50 9.94
C PHE A 329 12.21 -1.35 9.16
N GLY A 330 12.36 -2.07 8.06
CA GLY A 330 13.55 -2.08 7.21
C GLY A 330 14.14 -3.47 7.09
N ASN A 331 15.29 -3.69 7.73
CA ASN A 331 16.00 -4.95 7.63
C ASN A 331 15.34 -6.08 8.45
N PRO A 332 14.86 -7.17 7.80
CA PRO A 332 14.26 -8.29 8.52
C PRO A 332 15.26 -9.11 9.35
N TYR A 333 16.57 -8.94 9.13
CA TYR A 333 17.62 -9.62 9.90
C TYR A 333 17.89 -8.96 11.26
N ALA A 334 17.25 -7.85 11.58
CA ALA A 334 17.46 -7.15 12.86
C ALA A 334 17.33 -8.06 14.10
N PRO A 335 16.41 -9.04 14.19
CA PRO A 335 16.28 -9.91 15.34
C PRO A 335 17.27 -11.10 15.36
N THR A 336 18.24 -11.16 14.44
CA THR A 336 19.23 -12.27 14.43
C THR A 336 20.12 -12.23 15.66
N GLY A 337 20.26 -13.38 16.34
CA GLY A 337 21.17 -13.55 17.48
C GLY A 337 20.60 -13.11 18.82
N LEU A 338 19.36 -12.62 18.91
CA LEU A 338 18.73 -12.24 20.18
C LEU A 338 18.40 -13.48 21.04
N GLU A 339 18.99 -13.58 22.24
CA GLU A 339 18.73 -14.64 23.21
C GLU A 339 18.69 -14.07 24.67
N PRO A 340 17.48 -13.95 25.28
CA PRO A 340 16.18 -14.43 24.82
C PRO A 340 15.60 -13.60 23.68
N ALA A 341 14.76 -14.24 22.84
CA ALA A 341 14.04 -13.55 21.80
C ALA A 341 12.79 -12.82 22.35
N PRO A 342 12.38 -11.68 21.80
CA PRO A 342 11.10 -11.04 22.11
C PRO A 342 9.90 -11.96 21.92
N ASP A 343 8.84 -11.78 22.74
CA ASP A 343 7.63 -12.61 22.71
C ASP A 343 6.88 -12.55 21.36
N ALA A 344 6.87 -11.39 20.72
CA ALA A 344 6.36 -11.24 19.37
C ALA A 344 7.36 -10.57 18.44
N LEU A 345 7.52 -11.12 17.23
CA LEU A 345 8.38 -10.60 16.18
C LEU A 345 7.56 -10.33 14.91
N LEU A 346 7.44 -9.06 14.52
CA LEU A 346 6.74 -8.63 13.31
C LEU A 346 7.70 -7.97 12.32
N ALA A 347 7.86 -8.53 11.12
CA ALA A 347 8.60 -7.89 10.03
C ALA A 347 7.66 -7.05 9.16
N ALA A 348 7.95 -5.73 9.08
CA ALA A 348 7.20 -4.76 8.30
C ALA A 348 7.98 -4.23 7.08
N TYR A 349 9.25 -4.62 6.92
CA TYR A 349 10.19 -4.41 5.82
C TYR A 349 10.51 -2.97 5.43
N GLY A 350 9.56 -2.06 5.50
CA GLY A 350 9.78 -0.68 5.07
C GLY A 350 9.54 0.34 6.19
N PRO A 351 10.33 1.43 6.29
CA PRO A 351 10.15 2.46 7.32
C PRO A 351 9.08 3.50 6.97
N GLY A 352 8.48 3.42 5.78
CA GLY A 352 7.52 4.40 5.29
C GLY A 352 6.18 4.38 6.04
N GLU A 353 5.42 5.48 5.96
CA GLU A 353 4.13 5.64 6.65
C GLU A 353 3.14 4.49 6.41
N ALA A 354 3.10 3.94 5.19
CA ALA A 354 2.20 2.84 4.85
C ALA A 354 2.49 1.60 5.71
N SER A 355 3.77 1.24 5.88
CA SER A 355 4.20 0.11 6.71
C SER A 355 3.96 0.39 8.20
N GLN A 356 4.25 1.61 8.68
CA GLN A 356 4.00 2.03 10.05
C GLN A 356 2.51 1.92 10.41
N ARG A 357 1.62 2.40 9.53
CA ARG A 357 0.16 2.29 9.70
C ARG A 357 -0.30 0.83 9.71
N ALA A 358 0.21 0.03 8.77
CA ALA A 358 -0.17 -1.37 8.66
C ALA A 358 0.26 -2.18 9.89
N ALA A 359 1.49 -1.98 10.38
CA ALA A 359 2.00 -2.64 11.57
C ALA A 359 1.20 -2.26 12.83
N ALA A 360 0.96 -0.97 13.07
CA ALA A 360 0.14 -0.52 14.20
C ALA A 360 -1.29 -1.10 14.16
N GLN A 361 -1.90 -1.20 12.96
CA GLN A 361 -3.19 -1.85 12.78
C GLN A 361 -3.13 -3.35 13.06
N ALA A 362 -2.05 -4.03 12.67
CA ALA A 362 -1.89 -5.46 12.95
C ALA A 362 -1.71 -5.73 14.44
N LEU A 363 -0.94 -4.91 15.16
CA LEU A 363 -0.80 -5.00 16.61
C LEU A 363 -2.15 -4.84 17.32
N GLY A 364 -3.00 -3.91 16.87
CA GLY A 364 -4.33 -3.69 17.43
C GLY A 364 -5.45 -4.54 16.80
N GLY A 365 -5.12 -5.55 16.00
CA GLY A 365 -6.10 -6.47 15.40
C GLY A 365 -6.90 -5.94 14.21
N GLY A 366 -6.65 -4.70 13.77
CA GLY A 366 -7.34 -4.09 12.63
C GLY A 366 -6.81 -4.55 11.25
N ALA A 367 -5.67 -5.24 11.21
CA ALA A 367 -5.11 -5.84 10.00
C ALA A 367 -4.57 -7.24 10.29
N GLY A 368 -4.55 -8.10 9.28
CA GLY A 368 -3.91 -9.41 9.37
C GLY A 368 -2.43 -9.38 9.04
N THR A 369 -1.76 -10.53 9.21
CA THR A 369 -0.36 -10.76 8.83
C THR A 369 -0.27 -11.86 7.77
N PRO A 370 -0.63 -11.60 6.51
CA PRO A 370 -0.66 -12.60 5.45
C PRO A 370 0.72 -12.92 4.87
N GLY A 371 1.74 -12.11 5.19
CA GLY A 371 3.07 -12.18 4.61
C GLY A 371 3.82 -13.49 4.90
N ARG A 372 4.82 -13.77 4.06
CA ARG A 372 5.74 -14.89 4.19
C ARG A 372 7.16 -14.39 3.99
N LEU A 373 8.10 -14.88 4.79
CA LEU A 373 9.50 -14.50 4.67
C LEU A 373 10.04 -14.77 3.25
N PRO A 374 10.61 -13.77 2.60
CA PRO A 374 11.26 -13.95 1.30
C PRO A 374 12.65 -14.57 1.40
N VAL A 375 13.23 -14.59 2.60
CA VAL A 375 14.59 -15.05 2.91
C VAL A 375 14.57 -15.87 4.20
N THR A 376 15.61 -16.68 4.45
CA THR A 376 15.85 -17.29 5.77
C THR A 376 16.53 -16.27 6.66
N ILE A 377 16.09 -16.14 7.91
CA ILE A 377 16.73 -15.35 8.97
C ILE A 377 17.39 -16.35 9.92
N PRO A 378 18.73 -16.48 9.93
CA PRO A 378 19.43 -17.49 10.72
C PRO A 378 19.05 -17.44 12.21
N GLY A 379 18.70 -18.61 12.77
CA GLY A 379 18.31 -18.73 14.17
C GLY A 379 16.90 -18.22 14.51
N VAL A 380 16.19 -17.59 13.56
CA VAL A 380 14.87 -17.00 13.80
C VAL A 380 13.78 -17.71 13.01
N ALA A 381 13.87 -17.75 11.67
CA ALA A 381 12.81 -18.36 10.84
C ALA A 381 13.30 -18.68 9.41
N GLU A 382 12.72 -19.70 8.79
CA GLU A 382 13.05 -20.15 7.44
C GLU A 382 12.29 -19.36 6.38
N LYS A 383 12.86 -19.31 5.16
CA LYS A 383 12.18 -18.77 3.99
C LYS A 383 10.82 -19.44 3.77
N GLY A 384 9.79 -18.63 3.59
CA GLY A 384 8.41 -19.08 3.40
C GLY A 384 7.61 -19.17 4.70
N GLU A 385 8.25 -19.04 5.85
CA GLU A 385 7.57 -19.01 7.13
C GLU A 385 6.85 -17.67 7.37
N GLY A 386 5.92 -17.69 8.29
CA GLY A 386 5.11 -16.57 8.74
C GLY A 386 3.83 -17.09 9.39
N ARG A 387 3.53 -16.60 10.58
CA ARG A 387 2.29 -16.91 11.30
C ARG A 387 1.18 -16.00 10.79
N ARG A 388 -0.01 -16.54 10.63
CA ARG A 388 -1.15 -15.79 10.13
C ARG A 388 -2.02 -15.34 11.29
N LEU A 389 -2.08 -14.03 11.52
CA LEU A 389 -3.17 -13.40 12.25
C LEU A 389 -4.26 -13.03 11.25
N ALA A 390 -5.50 -13.40 11.56
CA ALA A 390 -6.65 -12.82 10.87
C ALA A 390 -6.96 -11.45 11.47
N PRO A 391 -7.48 -10.49 10.69
CA PRO A 391 -8.07 -9.29 11.27
C PRO A 391 -9.15 -9.69 12.27
N VAL A 392 -9.22 -9.00 13.39
CA VAL A 392 -10.26 -9.26 14.39
C VAL A 392 -11.57 -8.75 13.82
N ALA A 393 -12.48 -9.68 13.48
CA ALA A 393 -13.86 -9.32 13.15
C ALA A 393 -14.54 -8.72 14.39
N PRO A 394 -15.52 -7.82 14.22
CA PRO A 394 -16.31 -7.33 15.34
C PRO A 394 -16.84 -8.53 16.16
N ARG A 395 -16.45 -8.60 17.42
CA ARG A 395 -16.89 -9.65 18.34
C ARG A 395 -17.92 -9.07 19.30
N GLU A 396 -18.89 -9.88 19.67
CA GLU A 396 -19.80 -9.49 20.74
C GLU A 396 -19.01 -9.28 22.04
N GLY A 397 -19.19 -8.12 22.65
CA GLY A 397 -18.50 -7.74 23.88
C GLY A 397 -19.31 -6.73 24.69
N PRO A 398 -19.06 -6.62 26.00
CA PRO A 398 -19.76 -5.65 26.82
C PRO A 398 -19.44 -4.22 26.38
N PRO A 399 -20.41 -3.30 26.47
CA PRO A 399 -20.21 -1.90 26.07
C PRO A 399 -19.01 -1.22 26.75
N GLU A 400 -18.75 -1.57 27.99
CA GLU A 400 -17.68 -1.03 28.82
C GLU A 400 -16.30 -1.37 28.26
N SER A 401 -16.15 -2.51 27.58
CA SER A 401 -14.88 -2.93 26.97
C SER A 401 -14.38 -1.99 25.88
N VAL A 402 -15.23 -1.10 25.38
CA VAL A 402 -14.91 -0.10 24.35
C VAL A 402 -15.30 1.31 24.80
N GLY A 403 -15.37 1.55 26.11
CA GLY A 403 -15.65 2.86 26.70
C GLY A 403 -17.08 3.37 26.40
N MET A 404 -18.06 2.46 26.26
CA MET A 404 -19.48 2.81 26.15
C MET A 404 -20.19 2.52 27.47
N ASP A 405 -21.14 3.37 27.85
CA ASP A 405 -21.96 3.17 29.04
C ASP A 405 -23.10 2.19 28.73
N GLY A 406 -23.00 0.97 29.26
CA GLY A 406 -24.00 -0.08 29.08
C GLY A 406 -25.38 0.27 29.65
N ALA A 407 -25.45 1.03 30.75
CA ALA A 407 -26.71 1.47 31.31
C ALA A 407 -27.43 2.48 30.40
N GLN A 408 -26.68 3.37 29.76
CA GLN A 408 -27.23 4.27 28.74
C GLN A 408 -27.64 3.50 27.48
N LEU A 409 -26.84 2.54 27.04
CA LEU A 409 -27.13 1.72 25.86
C LEU A 409 -28.40 0.86 26.09
N ALA A 410 -28.63 0.36 27.30
CA ALA A 410 -29.85 -0.39 27.67
C ALA A 410 -31.15 0.42 27.52
N ARG A 411 -31.08 1.76 27.52
CA ARG A 411 -32.25 2.62 27.29
C ARG A 411 -32.83 2.46 25.89
N LEU A 412 -32.08 1.93 24.92
CA LEU A 412 -32.59 1.60 23.60
C LEU A 412 -33.75 0.62 23.65
N ASP A 413 -33.77 -0.34 24.59
CA ASP A 413 -34.87 -1.28 24.77
C ASP A 413 -36.20 -0.56 25.04
N THR A 414 -36.14 0.38 25.96
CA THR A 414 -37.33 1.16 26.35
C THR A 414 -37.78 2.05 25.19
N LEU A 415 -36.87 2.71 24.52
CA LEU A 415 -37.18 3.59 23.40
C LEU A 415 -37.81 2.84 22.22
N LEU A 416 -37.22 1.70 21.84
CA LEU A 416 -37.73 0.90 20.73
C LEU A 416 -39.08 0.27 21.04
N ARG A 417 -39.26 -0.28 22.26
CA ARG A 417 -40.55 -0.86 22.69
C ARG A 417 -41.64 0.19 22.78
N SER A 418 -41.33 1.40 23.30
CA SER A 418 -42.27 2.51 23.31
C SER A 418 -42.71 2.91 21.90
N ALA A 419 -41.73 3.08 20.99
CA ALA A 419 -42.05 3.44 19.60
C ALA A 419 -42.88 2.39 18.87
N MET A 420 -42.68 1.08 19.16
CA MET A 420 -43.51 0.01 18.61
C MET A 420 -44.93 0.06 19.19
N LEU A 421 -45.08 0.30 20.50
CA LEU A 421 -46.39 0.46 21.14
C LEU A 421 -47.16 1.67 20.59
N ASP A 422 -46.42 2.74 20.26
CA ASP A 422 -47.01 3.94 19.64
C ASP A 422 -47.32 3.73 18.13
N GLY A 423 -47.03 2.55 17.60
CA GLY A 423 -47.29 2.21 16.19
C GLY A 423 -46.35 2.85 15.18
N ALA A 424 -45.17 3.34 15.61
CA ALA A 424 -44.21 3.97 14.70
C ALA A 424 -43.63 2.95 13.70
N PHE A 425 -43.37 1.72 14.13
CA PHE A 425 -42.97 0.58 13.30
C PHE A 425 -43.30 -0.74 13.98
N PRO A 426 -43.51 -1.84 13.24
CA PRO A 426 -43.91 -3.13 13.81
C PRO A 426 -42.75 -3.91 14.44
N GLY A 427 -41.51 -3.63 14.02
CA GLY A 427 -40.29 -4.29 14.52
C GLY A 427 -39.02 -3.72 13.95
N ALA A 428 -37.90 -4.03 14.59
CA ALA A 428 -36.57 -3.52 14.22
C ALA A 428 -35.47 -4.53 14.54
N ALA A 429 -34.37 -4.49 13.79
CA ALA A 429 -33.08 -5.05 14.17
C ALA A 429 -32.12 -3.92 14.48
N VAL A 430 -31.31 -4.08 15.52
CA VAL A 430 -30.36 -3.07 15.99
C VAL A 430 -28.96 -3.68 16.12
N ALA A 431 -27.98 -3.03 15.55
CA ALA A 431 -26.56 -3.33 15.75
C ALA A 431 -25.86 -2.06 16.24
N VAL A 432 -25.12 -2.16 17.34
CA VAL A 432 -24.29 -1.07 17.88
C VAL A 432 -22.91 -1.61 18.11
N GLY A 433 -21.89 -0.94 17.52
CA GLY A 433 -20.51 -1.32 17.68
C GLY A 433 -19.59 -0.11 17.85
N ARG A 434 -18.43 -0.34 18.45
CA ARG A 434 -17.34 0.63 18.53
C ARG A 434 -16.01 -0.10 18.39
N GLY A 435 -15.18 0.33 17.43
CA GLY A 435 -13.93 -0.37 17.11
C GLY A 435 -14.22 -1.84 16.73
N PRO A 436 -13.50 -2.80 17.31
CA PRO A 436 -13.68 -4.23 17.03
C PRO A 436 -14.81 -4.89 17.82
N ALA A 437 -15.52 -4.17 18.70
CA ALA A 437 -16.60 -4.74 19.51
C ALA A 437 -17.98 -4.43 18.91
N LEU A 438 -18.77 -5.50 18.73
CA LEU A 438 -20.19 -5.43 18.52
C LEU A 438 -20.86 -5.53 19.91
N THR A 439 -21.23 -4.37 20.47
CA THR A 439 -21.71 -4.29 21.85
C THR A 439 -23.21 -4.62 21.97
N ARG A 440 -23.90 -4.63 20.85
CA ARG A 440 -25.30 -4.95 20.79
C ARG A 440 -25.72 -5.45 19.42
N LEU A 441 -26.47 -6.56 19.39
CA LEU A 441 -27.11 -7.11 18.20
C LEU A 441 -28.44 -7.73 18.60
N ASP A 442 -29.51 -6.96 18.47
CA ASP A 442 -30.82 -7.34 18.96
C ASP A 442 -31.90 -7.22 17.88
N ALA A 443 -33.00 -7.96 18.08
CA ALA A 443 -34.20 -7.91 17.26
C ALA A 443 -35.44 -7.70 18.12
N TYR A 444 -36.39 -6.88 17.63
CA TYR A 444 -37.59 -6.48 18.33
C TYR A 444 -38.81 -6.62 17.42
N GLY A 445 -39.94 -7.02 18.01
CA GLY A 445 -41.25 -7.03 17.36
C GLY A 445 -41.35 -7.97 16.17
N TYR A 446 -42.13 -7.57 15.18
CA TYR A 446 -42.56 -8.42 14.08
C TYR A 446 -42.33 -7.74 12.71
N HIS A 447 -42.43 -8.54 11.63
CA HIS A 447 -42.33 -8.00 10.26
C HIS A 447 -43.52 -7.10 9.89
N THR A 448 -44.67 -7.27 10.58
CA THR A 448 -45.92 -6.55 10.35
C THR A 448 -46.66 -6.37 11.67
N TYR A 449 -47.63 -5.46 11.70
CA TYR A 449 -48.51 -5.27 12.84
C TYR A 449 -49.47 -6.45 13.10
N ASP A 450 -49.50 -7.45 12.21
CA ASP A 450 -50.31 -8.68 12.41
C ASP A 450 -49.64 -9.68 13.39
N GLU A 451 -48.42 -9.36 13.84
CA GLU A 451 -47.61 -10.11 14.81
C GLU A 451 -47.38 -11.60 14.44
N THR A 452 -47.43 -11.92 13.16
CA THR A 452 -47.36 -13.30 12.68
C THR A 452 -45.92 -13.80 12.48
N LYS A 453 -44.95 -12.90 12.26
CA LYS A 453 -43.57 -13.26 11.97
C LYS A 453 -42.62 -12.35 12.75
N PRO A 454 -41.85 -12.89 13.72
CA PRO A 454 -40.92 -12.08 14.50
C PRO A 454 -39.74 -11.62 13.64
N VAL A 455 -39.23 -10.43 13.93
CA VAL A 455 -37.98 -9.93 13.40
C VAL A 455 -36.82 -10.72 14.02
N GLN A 456 -35.83 -11.04 13.21
CA GLN A 456 -34.59 -11.69 13.63
C GLN A 456 -33.38 -10.77 13.30
N THR A 457 -32.25 -11.01 13.93
CA THR A 457 -31.02 -10.24 13.66
C THR A 457 -30.55 -10.35 12.20
N GLY A 458 -30.90 -11.46 11.53
CA GLY A 458 -30.66 -11.69 10.09
C GLY A 458 -31.78 -11.22 9.16
N THR A 459 -32.80 -10.52 9.67
CA THR A 459 -33.90 -9.99 8.83
C THR A 459 -33.34 -8.97 7.84
N GLN A 460 -33.65 -9.14 6.54
CA GLN A 460 -33.23 -8.20 5.49
C GLN A 460 -34.26 -7.08 5.36
N TYR A 461 -33.73 -5.86 5.15
CA TYR A 461 -34.53 -4.65 4.99
C TYR A 461 -34.25 -3.98 3.64
N ASP A 462 -35.27 -3.30 3.08
CA ASP A 462 -35.05 -2.32 2.03
C ASP A 462 -34.28 -1.14 2.63
N LEU A 463 -33.04 -0.94 2.19
CA LEU A 463 -32.15 0.12 2.70
C LEU A 463 -32.60 1.51 2.27
N ALA A 464 -33.49 1.61 1.28
CA ALA A 464 -33.97 2.88 0.76
C ALA A 464 -32.81 3.86 0.49
N SER A 465 -32.87 5.06 1.03
CA SER A 465 -31.82 6.08 0.82
C SER A 465 -30.47 5.77 1.46
N LEU A 466 -30.35 4.79 2.36
CA LEU A 466 -29.05 4.31 2.82
C LEU A 466 -28.23 3.72 1.66
N THR A 467 -28.87 3.29 0.57
CA THR A 467 -28.20 2.91 -0.68
C THR A 467 -27.27 4.00 -1.20
N LYS A 468 -27.62 5.29 -1.01
CA LYS A 468 -26.75 6.41 -1.42
C LYS A 468 -25.42 6.42 -0.67
N VAL A 469 -25.42 6.01 0.60
CA VAL A 469 -24.20 5.94 1.42
C VAL A 469 -23.48 4.61 1.18
N VAL A 470 -24.17 3.49 1.37
CA VAL A 470 -23.57 2.15 1.34
C VAL A 470 -23.05 1.78 -0.06
N ALA A 471 -23.78 2.15 -1.12
CA ALA A 471 -23.42 1.80 -2.49
C ALA A 471 -22.85 3.00 -3.26
N THR A 472 -23.65 4.07 -3.44
CA THR A 472 -23.30 5.13 -4.40
C THR A 472 -22.07 5.93 -3.96
N THR A 473 -22.05 6.42 -2.73
CA THR A 473 -20.90 7.18 -2.21
C THR A 473 -19.65 6.30 -2.14
N THR A 474 -19.80 5.06 -1.66
CA THR A 474 -18.69 4.10 -1.58
C THR A 474 -18.14 3.75 -2.97
N ALA A 475 -18.98 3.59 -3.98
CA ALA A 475 -18.54 3.38 -5.36
C ALA A 475 -17.76 4.59 -5.90
N VAL A 476 -18.22 5.82 -5.64
CA VAL A 476 -17.48 7.04 -5.97
C VAL A 476 -16.15 7.11 -5.23
N MET A 477 -16.09 6.74 -3.93
CA MET A 477 -14.85 6.66 -3.17
C MET A 477 -13.86 5.69 -3.80
N LYS A 478 -14.30 4.52 -4.27
CA LYS A 478 -13.43 3.54 -4.96
C LYS A 478 -12.83 4.10 -6.25
N LEU A 479 -13.62 4.82 -7.05
CA LEU A 479 -13.12 5.47 -8.26
C LEU A 479 -12.19 6.66 -7.95
N TYR A 480 -12.47 7.37 -6.86
CA TYR A 480 -11.61 8.45 -6.38
C TYR A 480 -10.26 7.92 -5.88
N GLU A 481 -10.24 6.83 -5.10
CA GLU A 481 -9.02 6.15 -4.67
C GLU A 481 -8.17 5.65 -5.85
N ALA A 482 -8.82 5.20 -6.93
CA ALA A 482 -8.17 4.73 -8.15
C ALA A 482 -7.73 5.86 -9.09
N ASP A 483 -7.79 7.13 -8.69
CA ASP A 483 -7.53 8.33 -9.51
C ASP A 483 -8.33 8.38 -10.83
N SER A 484 -9.43 7.61 -10.90
CA SER A 484 -10.31 7.55 -12.07
C SER A 484 -11.38 8.63 -12.06
N LEU A 485 -11.58 9.30 -10.91
CA LEU A 485 -12.57 10.33 -10.70
C LEU A 485 -12.00 11.47 -9.84
N GLU A 486 -12.25 12.71 -10.26
CA GLU A 486 -11.89 13.92 -9.53
C GLU A 486 -13.15 14.59 -8.97
N LEU A 487 -13.15 14.89 -7.66
CA LEU A 487 -14.34 15.47 -7.00
C LEU A 487 -14.69 16.87 -7.50
N ASP A 488 -13.70 17.66 -7.86
CA ASP A 488 -13.88 19.04 -8.29
C ASP A 488 -13.98 19.18 -9.82
N ALA A 489 -13.92 18.06 -10.55
CA ALA A 489 -14.18 18.06 -11.98
C ALA A 489 -15.67 18.30 -12.27
N PRO A 490 -16.00 19.02 -13.37
CA PRO A 490 -17.36 19.11 -13.85
C PRO A 490 -17.93 17.72 -14.16
N VAL A 491 -19.19 17.48 -13.80
CA VAL A 491 -19.93 16.24 -14.14
C VAL A 491 -19.91 15.98 -15.65
N ALA A 492 -19.97 17.03 -16.43
CA ALA A 492 -19.90 17.01 -17.89
C ALA A 492 -18.65 16.34 -18.47
N ARG A 493 -17.55 16.28 -17.69
CA ARG A 493 -16.34 15.52 -18.07
C ARG A 493 -16.60 14.03 -18.21
N TYR A 494 -17.48 13.49 -17.37
CA TYR A 494 -17.84 12.07 -17.34
C TYR A 494 -19.14 11.78 -18.07
N LEU A 495 -20.06 12.75 -18.06
CA LEU A 495 -21.38 12.68 -18.69
C LEU A 495 -21.55 13.92 -19.58
N PRO A 496 -21.09 13.89 -20.85
CA PRO A 496 -21.16 15.07 -21.73
C PRO A 496 -22.58 15.63 -21.91
N ASP A 497 -23.59 14.73 -21.95
CA ASP A 497 -25.00 15.12 -22.12
C ASP A 497 -25.57 15.87 -20.90
N PHE A 498 -24.87 15.87 -19.79
CA PHE A 498 -25.22 16.65 -18.60
C PHE A 498 -24.95 18.15 -18.80
N ALA A 499 -24.05 18.54 -19.73
CA ALA A 499 -23.64 19.91 -19.99
C ALA A 499 -24.71 20.70 -20.74
N GLN A 500 -25.86 20.86 -20.12
CA GLN A 500 -26.97 21.65 -20.69
C GLN A 500 -27.80 22.30 -19.57
N ASN A 501 -28.58 23.31 -19.92
CA ASN A 501 -29.49 24.01 -19.00
C ASN A 501 -28.77 24.57 -17.75
N GLY A 502 -27.56 25.12 -17.94
CA GLY A 502 -26.78 25.77 -16.88
C GLY A 502 -25.99 24.82 -15.96
N LYS A 503 -25.81 23.55 -16.37
CA LYS A 503 -25.13 22.51 -15.57
C LYS A 503 -23.67 22.30 -15.92
N GLU A 504 -23.11 23.04 -16.85
CA GLU A 504 -21.75 22.86 -17.40
C GLU A 504 -20.66 22.85 -16.31
N ALA A 505 -20.85 23.67 -15.27
CA ALA A 505 -19.90 23.83 -14.18
C ALA A 505 -20.25 23.03 -12.91
N VAL A 506 -21.33 22.26 -12.89
CA VAL A 506 -21.70 21.44 -11.72
C VAL A 506 -20.65 20.35 -11.52
N THR A 507 -20.09 20.26 -10.29
CA THR A 507 -19.02 19.31 -9.96
C THR A 507 -19.55 18.03 -9.31
N VAL A 508 -18.74 16.96 -9.35
CA VAL A 508 -19.03 15.70 -8.64
C VAL A 508 -19.21 15.95 -7.14
N ARG A 509 -18.39 16.80 -6.54
CA ARG A 509 -18.50 17.21 -5.14
C ARG A 509 -19.88 17.81 -4.83
N GLN A 510 -20.40 18.65 -5.72
CA GLN A 510 -21.72 19.27 -5.53
C GLN A 510 -22.87 18.24 -5.64
N LEU A 511 -22.73 17.19 -6.44
CA LEU A 511 -23.68 16.07 -6.43
C LEU A 511 -23.64 15.33 -5.08
N LEU A 512 -22.45 14.98 -4.60
CA LEU A 512 -22.28 14.28 -3.29
C LEU A 512 -22.80 15.10 -2.11
N ALA A 513 -22.58 16.43 -2.13
CA ALA A 513 -23.01 17.35 -1.08
C ALA A 513 -24.48 17.82 -1.22
N HIS A 514 -25.22 17.31 -2.20
CA HIS A 514 -26.57 17.77 -2.53
C HIS A 514 -26.68 19.28 -2.77
N SER A 515 -25.64 19.88 -3.34
CA SER A 515 -25.57 21.33 -3.64
C SER A 515 -25.48 21.61 -5.14
N SER A 516 -25.87 20.67 -5.98
CA SER A 516 -25.80 20.76 -7.44
C SER A 516 -26.79 21.73 -8.08
N GLY A 517 -27.88 22.05 -7.41
CA GLY A 517 -29.00 22.82 -7.98
C GLY A 517 -30.11 21.96 -8.61
N LEU A 518 -29.93 20.65 -8.73
CA LEU A 518 -30.97 19.75 -9.22
C LEU A 518 -32.15 19.67 -8.25
N LYS A 519 -33.37 19.51 -8.81
CA LYS A 519 -34.57 19.28 -8.01
C LYS A 519 -34.51 17.94 -7.25
N PRO A 520 -35.32 17.76 -6.17
CA PRO A 520 -35.25 16.56 -5.32
C PRO A 520 -35.54 15.24 -6.05
N TYR A 521 -36.53 15.23 -6.93
CA TYR A 521 -37.01 14.07 -7.69
C TYR A 521 -37.67 14.49 -9.00
N LEU A 522 -37.88 13.54 -9.91
CA LEU A 522 -38.71 13.72 -11.11
C LEU A 522 -40.18 13.47 -10.75
N ASP A 523 -41.05 14.32 -11.30
CA ASP A 523 -42.48 14.07 -11.21
C ASP A 523 -42.86 12.78 -11.96
N PRO A 524 -43.95 12.09 -11.58
CA PRO A 524 -44.32 10.84 -12.25
C PRO A 524 -44.38 10.91 -13.76
N ASP A 525 -44.90 12.02 -14.29
CA ASP A 525 -45.06 12.24 -15.74
C ASP A 525 -43.73 12.48 -16.47
N GLU A 526 -42.68 12.85 -15.73
CA GLU A 526 -41.35 13.12 -16.27
C GLU A 526 -40.46 11.87 -16.34
N ARG A 527 -40.81 10.77 -15.63
CA ARG A 527 -39.93 9.59 -15.52
C ARG A 527 -39.81 8.79 -16.81
N GLY A 528 -40.83 8.85 -17.66
CA GLY A 528 -40.90 8.08 -18.90
C GLY A 528 -41.01 6.57 -18.70
N PRO A 529 -41.21 5.83 -19.82
CA PRO A 529 -41.50 4.39 -19.75
C PRO A 529 -40.25 3.49 -19.67
N THR A 530 -39.03 4.03 -19.81
CA THR A 530 -37.80 3.23 -19.80
C THR A 530 -36.67 3.91 -19.00
N ARG A 531 -35.68 3.12 -18.55
CA ARG A 531 -34.48 3.63 -17.88
C ARG A 531 -33.76 4.67 -18.76
N ALA A 532 -33.67 4.44 -20.06
CA ALA A 532 -33.01 5.36 -20.97
C ALA A 532 -33.72 6.72 -20.96
N VAL A 533 -35.03 6.74 -21.12
CA VAL A 533 -35.84 7.99 -21.11
C VAL A 533 -35.70 8.69 -19.75
N LEU A 534 -35.69 7.95 -18.65
CA LEU A 534 -35.49 8.52 -17.31
C LEU A 534 -34.11 9.20 -17.19
N LEU A 535 -33.06 8.56 -17.69
CA LEU A 535 -31.70 9.12 -17.70
C LEU A 535 -31.61 10.35 -18.59
N ASP A 536 -32.19 10.31 -19.80
CA ASP A 536 -32.23 11.45 -20.73
C ASP A 536 -32.97 12.64 -20.10
N THR A 537 -34.11 12.36 -19.43
CA THR A 537 -34.86 13.38 -18.68
C THR A 537 -34.03 14.00 -17.57
N LEU A 538 -33.30 13.18 -16.81
CA LEU A 538 -32.41 13.68 -15.77
C LEU A 538 -31.32 14.57 -16.37
N MET A 539 -30.69 14.15 -17.49
CA MET A 539 -29.66 14.94 -18.16
C MET A 539 -30.25 16.29 -18.67
N ALA A 540 -31.51 16.33 -19.03
CA ALA A 540 -32.19 17.53 -19.52
C ALA A 540 -32.74 18.45 -18.39
N GLN A 541 -32.74 18.02 -17.12
CA GLN A 541 -33.32 18.84 -16.03
C GLN A 541 -32.61 20.19 -15.88
N PRO A 542 -33.35 21.32 -15.76
CA PRO A 542 -32.76 22.60 -15.39
C PRO A 542 -32.39 22.66 -13.91
N LEU A 543 -31.51 23.59 -13.57
CA LEU A 543 -31.21 23.92 -12.19
C LEU A 543 -32.34 24.72 -11.53
N THR A 544 -32.64 24.43 -10.28
CA THR A 544 -33.62 25.18 -9.46
C THR A 544 -32.99 26.28 -8.62
N TYR A 545 -31.65 26.24 -8.47
CA TYR A 545 -30.84 27.26 -7.81
C TYR A 545 -29.38 27.16 -8.27
N THR A 546 -28.60 28.21 -8.00
CA THR A 546 -27.18 28.26 -8.36
C THR A 546 -26.38 27.20 -7.60
N PRO A 547 -25.60 26.35 -8.27
CA PRO A 547 -24.78 25.32 -7.63
C PRO A 547 -23.86 25.88 -6.54
N GLY A 548 -23.77 25.16 -5.42
CA GLY A 548 -22.94 25.54 -4.26
C GLY A 548 -23.53 26.58 -3.31
N THR A 549 -24.67 27.22 -3.63
CA THR A 549 -25.26 28.27 -2.80
C THR A 549 -26.11 27.76 -1.64
N ARG A 550 -26.65 26.54 -1.77
CA ARG A 550 -27.40 25.84 -0.72
C ARG A 550 -27.34 24.34 -0.94
N SER A 551 -27.68 23.57 0.09
CA SER A 551 -27.88 22.12 -0.02
C SER A 551 -29.36 21.81 -0.05
N THR A 552 -29.77 21.01 -1.04
CA THR A 552 -31.15 20.47 -1.15
C THR A 552 -31.05 19.00 -1.49
N TYR A 553 -31.49 18.15 -0.57
CA TYR A 553 -31.45 16.69 -0.77
C TYR A 553 -32.14 16.30 -2.09
N SER A 554 -31.43 15.57 -2.96
CA SER A 554 -31.91 15.19 -4.28
C SER A 554 -31.54 13.75 -4.63
N GLY A 555 -32.55 12.94 -4.98
CA GLY A 555 -32.35 11.61 -5.54
C GLY A 555 -31.67 11.65 -6.91
N LEU A 556 -31.87 12.72 -7.67
CA LEU A 556 -31.27 12.89 -9.00
C LEU A 556 -29.74 12.98 -8.93
N ASN A 557 -29.20 13.54 -7.86
CA ASN A 557 -27.74 13.56 -7.63
C ASN A 557 -27.18 12.14 -7.55
N ALA A 558 -27.84 11.26 -6.82
CA ALA A 558 -27.38 9.87 -6.69
C ALA A 558 -27.49 9.09 -8.00
N ILE A 559 -28.52 9.34 -8.81
CA ILE A 559 -28.67 8.74 -10.14
C ILE A 559 -27.57 9.22 -11.08
N ALA A 560 -27.25 10.52 -11.07
CA ALA A 560 -26.12 11.06 -11.84
C ALA A 560 -24.79 10.44 -11.41
N LEU A 561 -24.53 10.32 -10.10
CA LEU A 561 -23.34 9.66 -9.56
C LEU A 561 -23.27 8.17 -9.96
N MET A 562 -24.37 7.45 -9.87
CA MET A 562 -24.47 6.07 -10.35
C MET A 562 -24.06 5.99 -11.84
N ARG A 563 -24.59 6.88 -12.66
CA ARG A 563 -24.25 6.90 -14.09
C ARG A 563 -22.79 7.24 -14.36
N ILE A 564 -22.18 8.11 -13.57
CA ILE A 564 -20.73 8.38 -13.61
C ILE A 564 -19.94 7.10 -13.33
N VAL A 565 -20.34 6.35 -12.29
CA VAL A 565 -19.69 5.06 -11.94
C VAL A 565 -19.78 4.08 -13.10
N GLU A 566 -20.94 3.92 -13.73
CA GLU A 566 -21.12 3.05 -14.89
C GLU A 566 -20.26 3.49 -16.09
N THR A 567 -20.21 4.80 -16.35
CA THR A 567 -19.45 5.35 -17.48
C THR A 567 -17.94 5.14 -17.31
N ILE A 568 -17.41 5.38 -16.12
CA ILE A 568 -15.97 5.22 -15.85
C ILE A 568 -15.59 3.75 -15.80
N SER A 569 -16.39 2.91 -15.13
CA SER A 569 -16.06 1.50 -14.93
C SER A 569 -16.39 0.60 -16.13
N GLY A 570 -17.26 1.05 -17.02
CA GLY A 570 -17.80 0.23 -18.11
C GLY A 570 -18.69 -0.94 -17.64
N ARG A 571 -19.14 -0.94 -16.39
CA ARG A 571 -19.92 -2.01 -15.75
C ARG A 571 -21.27 -1.50 -15.28
N PRO A 572 -22.32 -2.35 -15.26
CA PRO A 572 -23.55 -2.05 -14.53
C PRO A 572 -23.28 -1.73 -13.08
N PHE A 573 -24.01 -0.78 -12.50
CA PHE A 573 -23.75 -0.27 -11.16
C PHE A 573 -23.84 -1.35 -10.07
N ASP A 574 -24.84 -2.23 -10.14
CA ASP A 574 -25.01 -3.36 -9.23
C ASP A 574 -23.83 -4.34 -9.29
N ALA A 575 -23.35 -4.65 -10.48
CA ALA A 575 -22.18 -5.51 -10.67
C ALA A 575 -20.90 -4.85 -10.12
N PHE A 576 -20.74 -3.53 -10.31
CA PHE A 576 -19.64 -2.78 -9.73
C PHE A 576 -19.66 -2.84 -8.20
N CYS A 577 -20.80 -2.51 -7.59
CA CYS A 577 -20.96 -2.54 -6.13
C CYS A 577 -20.72 -3.93 -5.55
N ARG A 578 -21.26 -4.98 -6.17
CA ARG A 578 -21.04 -6.35 -5.73
C ARG A 578 -19.56 -6.69 -5.71
N THR A 579 -18.85 -6.50 -6.83
CA THR A 579 -17.46 -6.93 -6.96
C THR A 579 -16.48 -6.07 -6.15
N HIS A 580 -16.73 -4.76 -6.03
CA HIS A 580 -15.77 -3.84 -5.44
C HIS A 580 -16.11 -3.39 -4.02
N ILE A 581 -17.33 -3.68 -3.53
CA ILE A 581 -17.78 -3.25 -2.19
C ILE A 581 -18.28 -4.45 -1.39
N PHE A 582 -19.35 -5.15 -1.84
CA PHE A 582 -20.05 -6.11 -1.00
C PHE A 582 -19.26 -7.40 -0.79
N GLU A 583 -18.77 -8.04 -1.86
CA GLU A 583 -17.96 -9.25 -1.77
C GLU A 583 -16.66 -9.05 -0.96
N PRO A 584 -15.85 -7.97 -1.20
CA PRO A 584 -14.65 -7.75 -0.41
C PRO A 584 -14.89 -7.50 1.09
N LEU A 585 -16.07 -7.02 1.46
CA LEU A 585 -16.47 -6.76 2.85
C LEU A 585 -17.25 -7.91 3.48
N GLY A 586 -17.45 -9.04 2.77
CA GLY A 586 -18.26 -10.16 3.26
C GLY A 586 -19.74 -9.84 3.44
N MET A 587 -20.26 -8.84 2.72
CA MET A 587 -21.66 -8.41 2.80
C MET A 587 -22.55 -9.27 1.90
N ASP A 588 -22.54 -10.59 2.11
CA ASP A 588 -23.17 -11.58 1.22
C ASP A 588 -24.68 -11.48 1.12
N GLN A 589 -25.32 -10.77 2.07
CA GLN A 589 -26.76 -10.56 2.10
C GLN A 589 -27.19 -9.16 1.65
N THR A 590 -26.22 -8.34 1.18
CA THR A 590 -26.47 -6.99 0.67
C THR A 590 -26.35 -6.99 -0.84
N GLY A 591 -27.33 -6.41 -1.52
CA GLY A 591 -27.33 -6.37 -2.99
C GLY A 591 -28.55 -5.68 -3.58
N PHE A 592 -28.55 -5.59 -4.91
CA PHE A 592 -29.67 -5.14 -5.70
C PHE A 592 -30.45 -6.38 -6.16
N TYR A 593 -31.64 -6.59 -5.62
CA TYR A 593 -32.45 -7.78 -5.90
C TYR A 593 -33.55 -7.48 -6.89
N ASP A 594 -33.77 -8.40 -7.82
CA ASP A 594 -34.90 -8.36 -8.72
C ASP A 594 -36.20 -8.83 -8.03
N THR A 595 -37.32 -8.48 -8.63
CA THR A 595 -38.67 -8.42 -8.11
C THR A 595 -39.32 -9.75 -7.71
N ASP A 596 -38.74 -10.90 -8.06
CA ASP A 596 -39.38 -12.22 -7.89
C ASP A 596 -38.85 -13.06 -6.73
N VAL A 597 -37.94 -12.51 -5.89
CA VAL A 597 -37.41 -13.24 -4.75
C VAL A 597 -38.34 -13.13 -3.56
N THR A 598 -39.29 -14.04 -3.44
CA THR A 598 -40.09 -14.28 -2.22
C THR A 598 -39.20 -14.85 -1.11
N ARG A 599 -38.25 -14.04 -0.59
CA ARG A 599 -37.45 -14.46 0.55
C ARG A 599 -38.26 -14.26 1.83
N ALA A 600 -38.51 -15.37 2.54
CA ALA A 600 -39.31 -15.36 3.75
C ALA A 600 -38.79 -14.43 4.87
N TRP A 601 -37.51 -14.02 4.81
CA TRP A 601 -36.82 -13.17 5.80
C TRP A 601 -36.70 -11.70 5.43
N VAL A 602 -37.25 -11.29 4.28
CA VAL A 602 -37.27 -9.86 3.91
C VAL A 602 -38.45 -9.19 4.63
N ALA A 603 -38.19 -8.11 5.34
CA ALA A 603 -39.23 -7.28 5.96
C ALA A 603 -40.14 -6.66 4.89
N LEU A 604 -41.40 -6.46 5.24
CA LEU A 604 -42.33 -5.72 4.38
C LEU A 604 -41.98 -4.23 4.42
N THR A 605 -42.01 -3.60 3.25
CA THR A 605 -41.99 -2.14 3.12
C THR A 605 -43.34 -1.68 2.53
N SER A 606 -43.74 -0.46 2.81
CA SER A 606 -44.91 0.15 2.18
C SER A 606 -44.50 1.32 1.31
N ASP A 607 -45.16 1.48 0.15
CA ASP A 607 -44.98 2.66 -0.66
C ASP A 607 -45.83 3.84 -0.16
N THR A 608 -45.69 5.00 -0.79
CA THR A 608 -46.45 6.22 -0.44
C THR A 608 -47.96 6.07 -0.57
N SER A 609 -48.45 5.04 -1.28
CA SER A 609 -49.87 4.70 -1.38
C SER A 609 -50.35 3.77 -0.25
N GLY A 610 -49.47 3.35 0.67
CA GLY A 610 -49.74 2.37 1.69
C GLY A 610 -49.75 0.92 1.19
N THR A 611 -49.40 0.66 -0.07
CA THR A 611 -49.32 -0.70 -0.60
C THR A 611 -48.12 -1.43 -0.02
N ARG A 612 -48.39 -2.54 0.67
CA ARG A 612 -47.34 -3.40 1.26
C ARG A 612 -46.60 -4.17 0.19
N ARG A 613 -45.26 -4.14 0.23
CA ARG A 613 -44.37 -4.80 -0.72
C ARG A 613 -43.32 -5.61 0.00
N ARG A 614 -42.99 -6.78 -0.52
CA ARG A 614 -41.91 -7.61 0.01
C ARG A 614 -40.87 -7.85 -1.08
N GLY A 615 -39.58 -7.54 -0.83
CA GLY A 615 -38.51 -7.68 -1.81
C GLY A 615 -38.60 -6.74 -2.99
N ARG A 616 -39.42 -5.70 -2.92
CA ARG A 616 -39.54 -4.64 -3.92
C ARG A 616 -39.16 -3.30 -3.31
N VAL A 617 -38.37 -2.55 -4.03
CA VAL A 617 -37.95 -1.20 -3.64
C VAL A 617 -39.16 -0.29 -3.51
N HIS A 618 -39.28 0.43 -2.36
CA HIS A 618 -40.41 1.30 -2.09
C HIS A 618 -40.36 2.61 -2.87
N ASP A 619 -39.13 3.14 -3.14
CA ASP A 619 -38.94 4.37 -3.93
C ASP A 619 -39.34 4.16 -5.40
N PRO A 620 -40.30 4.94 -5.92
CA PRO A 620 -40.77 4.75 -7.29
C PRO A 620 -39.68 4.96 -8.35
N THR A 621 -38.84 5.98 -8.18
CA THR A 621 -37.77 6.28 -9.16
C THR A 621 -36.69 5.18 -9.15
N ALA A 622 -36.27 4.72 -7.96
CA ALA A 622 -35.34 3.61 -7.84
C ALA A 622 -35.92 2.30 -8.39
N ARG A 623 -37.21 2.05 -8.17
CA ARG A 623 -37.91 0.90 -8.72
C ARG A 623 -37.97 0.92 -10.24
N ASP A 624 -38.25 2.09 -10.84
CA ASP A 624 -38.23 2.27 -12.27
C ASP A 624 -36.82 2.06 -12.84
N MET A 625 -35.79 2.44 -12.11
CA MET A 625 -34.38 2.19 -12.49
C MET A 625 -34.02 0.69 -12.44
N ILE A 626 -34.48 -0.05 -11.43
CA ILE A 626 -34.17 -1.48 -11.24
C ILE A 626 -35.00 -2.35 -12.20
N GLY A 627 -36.29 -2.04 -12.40
CA GLY A 627 -37.16 -2.80 -13.29
C GLY A 627 -36.69 -2.83 -14.75
N PHE A 628 -35.77 -1.96 -15.11
CA PHE A 628 -35.14 -1.91 -16.43
C PHE A 628 -33.80 -2.67 -16.51
N SER A 629 -33.20 -3.06 -15.40
CA SER A 629 -31.98 -3.87 -15.41
C SER A 629 -32.27 -5.36 -15.69
N ALA A 630 -33.49 -5.83 -15.40
CA ALA A 630 -33.88 -7.23 -15.59
C ALA A 630 -34.10 -7.67 -17.04
N ASN A 631 -34.30 -6.72 -17.97
CA ASN A 631 -34.54 -6.99 -19.39
C ASN A 631 -33.51 -6.37 -20.33
N GLY A 632 -32.46 -5.78 -19.81
CA GLY A 632 -31.36 -5.24 -20.59
C GLY A 632 -30.30 -6.31 -20.86
N ARG A 633 -30.53 -7.12 -21.90
CA ARG A 633 -29.45 -7.82 -22.58
C ARG A 633 -28.57 -6.83 -23.31
#